data_8af5cd751513895de1631a887fc3f477
#
_entry.id   8af5cd751513895de1631a887fc3f477
#
_cell.length_a   1.000
_cell.length_b   1.000
_cell.length_c   1.000
_cell.angle_alpha   90.00
_cell.angle_beta   90.00
_cell.angle_gamma   90.00
#
_symmetry.space_group_name_H-M   'P 1'
#
loop_
_entity.id
_entity.type
_entity.pdbx_description
1 polymer ?
#
loop_
_entity_poly.entity_id
_entity_poly.type
_entity_poly.pdbx_seq_one_letter_code
_entity_poly.pdbx_strand_id
1 'polypeptide(L)'
;MSDFENNVQEEVQKKRPYNLREKKEKNAAYRSLIRPELADELYDKILNIVVVQKKYRDADYSAKDLAKELQTNTRYLSAVVNSRFGMNYSCLLNEYRVKEAQHLLTDKRYADKNVEEISTMVGFANRQSFYAAFYKNVGETPNGYRKRHAEKEAKKK
;
A
#
# COMPACT_ATOMS: atom_id res chain seq x y z
N MET A 1 13.38 -9.52 1.22
CA MET A 1 11.96 -9.12 1.16
C MET A 1 11.08 -10.29 1.52
N SER A 2 10.02 -10.06 2.26
CA SER A 2 9.05 -11.10 2.55
C SER A 2 8.26 -11.47 1.28
N ASP A 3 7.72 -12.69 1.22
CA ASP A 3 6.86 -13.14 0.13
C ASP A 3 5.66 -12.21 -0.08
N PHE A 4 5.24 -11.56 1.00
CA PHE A 4 4.18 -10.55 1.00
C PHE A 4 4.54 -9.33 0.15
N GLU A 5 5.75 -8.80 0.31
CA GLU A 5 6.22 -7.62 -0.43
C GLU A 5 6.40 -7.93 -1.91
N ASN A 6 6.89 -9.11 -2.23
CA ASN A 6 7.03 -9.58 -3.60
C ASN A 6 5.66 -9.74 -4.27
N ASN A 7 4.69 -10.33 -3.57
CA ASN A 7 3.33 -10.49 -4.07
C ASN A 7 2.64 -9.15 -4.36
N VAL A 8 2.80 -8.17 -3.47
CA VAL A 8 2.22 -6.83 -3.67
C VAL A 8 2.80 -6.19 -4.93
N GLN A 9 4.11 -6.30 -5.14
CA GLN A 9 4.76 -5.72 -6.32
C GLN A 9 4.32 -6.40 -7.62
N GLU A 10 4.19 -7.73 -7.62
CA GLU A 10 3.73 -8.48 -8.80
C GLU A 10 2.27 -8.18 -9.13
N GLU A 11 1.38 -8.14 -8.15
CA GLU A 11 -0.03 -7.81 -8.36
C GLU A 11 -0.22 -6.41 -8.91
N VAL A 12 0.56 -5.45 -8.43
CA VAL A 12 0.50 -4.07 -8.90
C VAL A 12 0.92 -3.98 -10.36
N GLN A 13 1.95 -4.74 -10.76
CA GLN A 13 2.39 -4.76 -12.16
C GLN A 13 1.35 -5.37 -13.10
N LYS A 14 0.59 -6.37 -12.63
CA LYS A 14 -0.43 -7.06 -13.44
C LYS A 14 -1.72 -6.26 -13.63
N LYS A 15 -2.06 -5.35 -12.73
CA LYS A 15 -3.39 -4.70 -12.69
C LYS A 15 -3.48 -3.37 -13.45
N ARG A 16 -2.40 -2.87 -14.00
CA ARG A 16 -2.43 -1.54 -14.62
C ARG A 16 -2.55 -1.62 -16.15
N PRO A 17 -3.64 -1.10 -16.75
CA PRO A 17 -3.69 -0.87 -18.18
C PRO A 17 -2.74 0.29 -18.48
N TYR A 18 -1.52 -0.01 -18.88
CA TYR A 18 -0.54 1.03 -19.16
C TYR A 18 -0.38 1.31 -20.62
N ASN A 19 -0.29 2.58 -20.91
CA ASN A 19 0.51 3.04 -21.99
C ASN A 19 2.00 2.82 -21.61
N LEU A 20 2.56 1.71 -22.05
CA LEU A 20 3.93 1.30 -21.74
C LEU A 20 4.97 2.35 -22.12
N ARG A 21 4.68 3.12 -23.17
CA ARG A 21 5.53 4.22 -23.63
C ARG A 21 5.59 5.34 -22.61
N GLU A 22 4.41 5.75 -22.12
CA GLU A 22 4.29 6.82 -21.12
C GLU A 22 4.98 6.42 -19.80
N LYS A 23 4.86 5.16 -19.40
CA LYS A 23 5.54 4.63 -18.23
C LYS A 23 7.06 4.66 -18.39
N LYS A 24 7.57 4.24 -19.56
CA LYS A 24 9.01 4.26 -19.84
C LYS A 24 9.57 5.68 -19.80
N GLU A 25 8.84 6.65 -20.37
CA GLU A 25 9.24 8.05 -20.38
C GLU A 25 9.25 8.66 -18.97
N LYS A 26 8.23 8.40 -18.17
CA LYS A 26 8.18 8.81 -16.75
C LYS A 26 9.31 8.19 -15.94
N ASN A 27 9.53 6.89 -16.08
CA ASN A 27 10.59 6.20 -15.36
C ASN A 27 11.98 6.69 -15.76
N ALA A 28 12.19 7.01 -17.03
CA ALA A 28 13.44 7.59 -17.51
C ALA A 28 13.67 8.97 -16.90
N ALA A 29 12.62 9.82 -16.85
CA ALA A 29 12.70 11.14 -16.22
C ALA A 29 13.01 11.03 -14.73
N TYR A 30 12.37 10.14 -14.02
CA TYR A 30 12.63 9.93 -12.58
C TYR A 30 14.03 9.36 -12.32
N ARG A 31 14.51 8.45 -13.15
CA ARG A 31 15.87 7.90 -13.04
C ARG A 31 16.95 8.94 -13.19
N SER A 32 16.72 9.97 -14.00
CA SER A 32 17.69 11.06 -14.18
C SER A 32 17.78 12.00 -12.99
N LEU A 33 16.77 11.99 -12.10
CA LEU A 33 16.71 12.87 -10.93
C LEU A 33 17.55 12.39 -9.76
N ILE A 34 17.83 11.07 -9.67
CA ILE A 34 18.43 10.49 -8.48
C ILE A 34 19.37 9.33 -8.89
N ARG A 35 20.53 9.29 -8.23
CA ARG A 35 21.51 8.21 -8.48
C ARG A 35 20.97 6.87 -7.98
N PRO A 36 21.28 5.75 -8.66
CA PRO A 36 20.79 4.43 -8.26
C PRO A 36 21.10 4.05 -6.81
N GLU A 37 22.27 4.38 -6.31
CA GLU A 37 22.70 4.07 -4.94
C GLU A 37 21.83 4.80 -3.91
N LEU A 38 21.54 6.07 -4.16
CA LEU A 38 20.66 6.86 -3.29
C LEU A 38 19.23 6.37 -3.38
N ALA A 39 18.77 5.97 -4.58
CA ALA A 39 17.44 5.39 -4.76
C ALA A 39 17.29 4.09 -3.98
N ASP A 40 18.30 3.22 -3.98
CA ASP A 40 18.30 1.97 -3.21
C ASP A 40 18.25 2.24 -1.70
N GLU A 41 19.04 3.20 -1.23
CA GLU A 41 19.04 3.60 0.17
C GLU A 41 17.68 4.15 0.61
N LEU A 42 17.10 5.04 -0.18
CA LEU A 42 15.77 5.59 0.10
C LEU A 42 14.69 4.51 0.05
N TYR A 43 14.77 3.60 -0.91
CA TYR A 43 13.84 2.46 -1.01
C TYR A 43 13.82 1.65 0.30
N ASP A 44 14.99 1.27 0.80
CA ASP A 44 15.11 0.49 2.03
C ASP A 44 14.56 1.27 3.24
N LYS A 45 14.86 2.56 3.33
CA LYS A 45 14.36 3.42 4.41
C LYS A 45 12.85 3.62 4.33
N ILE A 46 12.29 3.78 3.13
CA ILE A 46 10.84 3.88 2.92
C ILE A 46 10.16 2.60 3.42
N LEU A 47 10.67 1.44 3.03
CA LEU A 47 10.12 0.15 3.49
C LEU A 47 10.15 0.04 5.01
N ASN A 48 11.26 0.44 5.62
CA ASN A 48 11.38 0.38 7.08
C ASN A 48 10.35 1.28 7.77
N ILE A 49 10.22 2.53 7.32
CA ILE A 49 9.31 3.49 7.95
C ILE A 49 7.84 3.11 7.66
N VAL A 50 7.51 2.91 6.41
CA VAL A 50 6.11 2.65 6.00
C VAL A 50 5.62 1.29 6.46
N VAL A 51 6.40 0.24 6.25
CA VAL A 51 5.97 -1.15 6.47
C VAL A 51 6.33 -1.65 7.86
N VAL A 52 7.60 -1.59 8.22
CA VAL A 52 8.09 -2.16 9.49
C VAL A 52 7.58 -1.35 10.69
N GLN A 53 7.68 -0.03 10.63
CA GLN A 53 7.16 0.87 11.68
C GLN A 53 5.66 1.11 11.55
N LYS A 54 5.05 0.63 10.47
CA LYS A 54 3.61 0.72 10.20
C LYS A 54 3.08 2.16 10.16
N LYS A 55 3.86 3.08 9.61
CA LYS A 55 3.42 4.47 9.42
C LYS A 55 2.23 4.60 8.47
N TYR A 56 1.94 3.57 7.66
CA TYR A 56 0.75 3.54 6.83
C TYR A 56 -0.54 3.60 7.67
N ARG A 57 -0.49 3.24 8.97
CA ARG A 57 -1.65 3.31 9.86
C ARG A 57 -2.03 4.73 10.24
N ASP A 58 -1.14 5.69 10.05
CA ASP A 58 -1.42 7.11 10.29
C ASP A 58 -2.07 7.70 9.05
N ALA A 59 -3.35 8.08 9.16
CA ALA A 59 -4.12 8.65 8.06
C ALA A 59 -3.54 9.99 7.57
N ASP A 60 -2.86 10.70 8.44
CA ASP A 60 -2.33 12.05 8.17
C ASP A 60 -0.84 12.05 7.77
N TYR A 61 -0.21 10.88 7.71
CA TYR A 61 1.21 10.79 7.37
C TYR A 61 1.42 11.03 5.88
N SER A 62 1.80 12.27 5.54
CA SER A 62 1.92 12.72 4.15
C SER A 62 3.29 12.38 3.53
N ALA A 63 3.37 12.51 2.20
CA ALA A 63 4.64 12.40 1.49
C ALA A 63 5.66 13.44 1.99
N LYS A 64 5.18 14.62 2.37
CA LYS A 64 6.02 15.68 2.94
C LYS A 64 6.63 15.24 4.28
N ASP A 65 5.85 14.59 5.13
CA ASP A 65 6.32 14.07 6.41
C ASP A 65 7.39 13.00 6.21
N LEU A 66 7.17 12.08 5.29
CA LEU A 66 8.14 11.03 4.98
C LEU A 66 9.42 11.62 4.38
N ALA A 67 9.31 12.56 3.46
CA ALA A 67 10.47 13.21 2.86
C ALA A 67 11.32 13.92 3.93
N LYS A 68 10.66 14.59 4.88
CA LYS A 68 11.34 15.27 5.99
C LYS A 68 12.07 14.27 6.87
N GLU A 69 11.42 13.16 7.21
CA GLU A 69 12.02 12.09 8.03
C GLU A 69 13.22 11.45 7.34
N LEU A 70 13.17 11.33 6.02
CA LEU A 70 14.28 10.80 5.20
C LEU A 70 15.37 11.84 4.89
N GLN A 71 15.18 13.08 5.32
CA GLN A 71 16.09 14.20 5.04
C GLN A 71 16.27 14.45 3.53
N THR A 72 15.15 14.35 2.80
CA THR A 72 15.08 14.61 1.37
C THR A 72 13.91 15.54 1.08
N ASN A 73 13.50 15.63 -0.18
CA ASN A 73 12.36 16.44 -0.59
C ASN A 73 11.31 15.56 -1.29
N THR A 74 10.11 16.12 -1.47
CA THR A 74 9.00 15.37 -2.08
C THR A 74 9.28 14.97 -3.52
N ARG A 75 10.09 15.74 -4.24
CA ARG A 75 10.46 15.46 -5.63
C ARG A 75 11.29 14.17 -5.72
N TYR A 76 12.33 14.04 -4.91
CA TYR A 76 13.15 12.83 -4.88
C TYR A 76 12.37 11.64 -4.32
N LEU A 77 11.57 11.87 -3.28
CA LEU A 77 10.71 10.83 -2.73
C LEU A 77 9.77 10.28 -3.80
N SER A 78 9.07 11.16 -4.53
CA SER A 78 8.17 10.75 -5.61
C SER A 78 8.90 9.99 -6.72
N ALA A 79 10.12 10.42 -7.05
CA ALA A 79 10.95 9.73 -8.04
C ALA A 79 11.24 8.29 -7.63
N VAL A 80 11.64 8.07 -6.38
CA VAL A 80 11.93 6.73 -5.85
C VAL A 80 10.66 5.89 -5.78
N VAL A 81 9.57 6.44 -5.23
CA VAL A 81 8.30 5.71 -5.09
C VAL A 81 7.78 5.29 -6.46
N ASN A 82 7.76 6.19 -7.43
CA ASN A 82 7.26 5.85 -8.77
C ASN A 82 8.18 4.88 -9.50
N SER A 83 9.50 5.02 -9.41
CA SER A 83 10.43 4.16 -10.13
C SER A 83 10.61 2.78 -9.48
N ARG A 84 10.67 2.72 -8.15
CA ARG A 84 10.97 1.47 -7.42
C ARG A 84 9.73 0.69 -7.03
N PHE A 85 8.64 1.37 -6.66
CA PHE A 85 7.37 0.71 -6.31
C PHE A 85 6.37 0.67 -7.47
N GLY A 86 6.58 1.47 -8.51
CA GLY A 86 5.71 1.51 -9.68
C GLY A 86 4.35 2.16 -9.44
N MET A 87 4.22 2.97 -8.40
CA MET A 87 2.97 3.63 -8.03
C MET A 87 3.27 4.94 -7.29
N ASN A 88 2.25 5.77 -7.07
CA ASN A 88 2.41 6.97 -6.25
C ASN A 88 2.35 6.64 -4.76
N TYR A 89 2.71 7.61 -3.93
CA TYR A 89 2.77 7.46 -2.47
C TYR A 89 1.44 7.01 -1.85
N SER A 90 0.33 7.63 -2.26
CA SER A 90 -0.99 7.30 -1.72
C SER A 90 -1.39 5.86 -2.04
N CYS A 91 -1.12 5.40 -3.26
CA CYS A 91 -1.36 4.01 -3.65
C CYS A 91 -0.51 3.04 -2.85
N LEU A 92 0.75 3.39 -2.60
CA LEU A 92 1.65 2.58 -1.79
C LEU A 92 1.10 2.36 -0.38
N LEU A 93 0.71 3.43 0.30
CA LEU A 93 0.12 3.34 1.63
C LEU A 93 -1.18 2.53 1.61
N ASN A 94 -2.05 2.79 0.64
CA ASN A 94 -3.34 2.11 0.54
C ASN A 94 -3.20 0.60 0.34
N GLU A 95 -2.19 0.16 -0.39
CA GLU A 95 -1.95 -1.28 -0.56
C GLU A 95 -1.61 -1.97 0.76
N TYR A 96 -0.75 -1.39 1.58
CA TYR A 96 -0.42 -1.95 2.88
C TYR A 96 -1.59 -1.87 3.86
N ARG A 97 -2.35 -0.76 3.82
CA ARG A 97 -3.57 -0.62 4.62
C ARG A 97 -4.59 -1.70 4.27
N VAL A 98 -4.82 -1.95 2.99
CA VAL A 98 -5.75 -2.98 2.53
C VAL A 98 -5.28 -4.39 2.93
N LYS A 99 -4.00 -4.68 2.79
CA LYS A 99 -3.45 -5.99 3.18
C LYS A 99 -3.63 -6.24 4.67
N GLU A 100 -3.38 -5.27 5.51
CA GLU A 100 -3.64 -5.41 6.95
C GLU A 100 -5.14 -5.56 7.23
N ALA A 101 -5.98 -4.77 6.55
CA ALA A 101 -7.43 -4.89 6.69
C ALA A 101 -7.92 -6.30 6.34
N GLN A 102 -7.41 -6.90 5.26
CA GLN A 102 -7.74 -8.29 4.89
C GLN A 102 -7.41 -9.25 6.03
N HIS A 103 -6.26 -9.07 6.65
CA HIS A 103 -5.84 -9.89 7.77
C HIS A 103 -6.76 -9.72 8.98
N LEU A 104 -7.07 -8.47 9.37
CA LEU A 104 -7.93 -8.18 10.52
C LEU A 104 -9.38 -8.62 10.29
N LEU A 105 -9.89 -8.50 9.07
CA LEU A 105 -11.26 -8.91 8.73
C LEU A 105 -11.48 -10.41 8.88
N THR A 106 -10.44 -11.21 8.82
CA THR A 106 -10.50 -12.67 8.90
C THR A 106 -9.88 -13.23 10.18
N ASP A 107 -9.34 -12.37 11.05
CA ASP A 107 -8.75 -12.77 12.32
C ASP A 107 -9.82 -12.86 13.40
N LYS A 108 -9.92 -14.01 14.03
CA LYS A 108 -10.92 -14.29 15.11
C LYS A 108 -10.80 -13.31 16.28
N ARG A 109 -9.60 -12.82 16.56
CA ARG A 109 -9.37 -11.84 17.64
C ARG A 109 -10.05 -10.50 17.39
N TYR A 110 -10.36 -10.19 16.13
CA TYR A 110 -10.99 -8.93 15.70
C TYR A 110 -12.42 -9.16 15.17
N ALA A 111 -13.02 -10.31 15.45
CA ALA A 111 -14.37 -10.65 14.98
C ALA A 111 -15.45 -9.70 15.53
N ASP A 112 -15.22 -9.10 16.70
CA ASP A 112 -16.09 -8.13 17.33
C ASP A 112 -15.96 -6.70 16.74
N LYS A 113 -14.92 -6.46 15.94
CA LYS A 113 -14.69 -5.16 15.30
C LYS A 113 -15.47 -5.08 13.99
N ASN A 114 -16.21 -3.98 13.82
CA ASN A 114 -16.90 -3.75 12.54
C ASN A 114 -15.93 -3.25 11.46
N VAL A 115 -16.42 -3.18 10.23
CA VAL A 115 -15.60 -2.80 9.07
C VAL A 115 -15.04 -1.37 9.21
N GLU A 116 -15.83 -0.45 9.76
CA GLU A 116 -15.42 0.94 9.96
C GLU A 116 -14.30 1.05 11.00
N GLU A 117 -14.41 0.29 12.08
CA GLU A 117 -13.35 0.24 13.11
C GLU A 117 -12.04 -0.28 12.52
N ILE A 118 -12.10 -1.35 11.74
CA ILE A 118 -10.92 -1.91 11.07
C ILE A 118 -10.33 -0.90 10.08
N SER A 119 -11.17 -0.21 9.31
CA SER A 119 -10.76 0.86 8.40
C SER A 119 -9.90 1.91 9.11
N THR A 120 -10.36 2.38 10.25
CA THR A 120 -9.65 3.36 11.07
C THR A 120 -8.34 2.80 11.62
N MET A 121 -8.36 1.55 12.10
CA MET A 121 -7.17 0.89 12.66
C MET A 121 -6.03 0.78 11.65
N VAL A 122 -6.34 0.56 10.38
CA VAL A 122 -5.32 0.40 9.34
C VAL A 122 -4.89 1.72 8.69
N GLY A 123 -5.54 2.84 9.03
CA GLY A 123 -5.08 4.17 8.66
C GLY A 123 -5.91 4.90 7.60
N PHE A 124 -7.13 4.46 7.29
CA PHE A 124 -8.01 5.20 6.39
C PHE A 124 -8.70 6.34 7.13
N ALA A 125 -8.74 7.52 6.49
CA ALA A 125 -9.35 8.71 7.07
C ALA A 125 -10.89 8.65 7.06
N ASN A 126 -11.47 7.93 6.10
CA ASN A 126 -12.92 7.81 5.95
C ASN A 126 -13.31 6.49 5.27
N ARG A 127 -14.60 6.15 5.41
CA ARG A 127 -15.18 4.94 4.86
C ARG A 127 -15.05 4.84 3.35
N GLN A 128 -15.30 5.94 2.63
CA GLN A 128 -15.29 5.97 1.17
C GLN A 128 -13.92 5.63 0.61
N SER A 129 -12.86 6.20 1.19
CA SER A 129 -11.49 5.90 0.79
C SER A 129 -11.14 4.44 1.02
N PHE A 130 -11.58 3.88 2.13
CA PHE A 130 -11.38 2.47 2.46
C PHE A 130 -12.07 1.54 1.45
N TYR A 131 -13.36 1.75 1.21
CA TYR A 131 -14.13 0.92 0.28
C TYR A 131 -13.55 0.98 -1.13
N ALA A 132 -13.20 2.18 -1.60
CA ALA A 132 -12.61 2.36 -2.92
C ALA A 132 -11.27 1.63 -3.05
N ALA A 133 -10.37 1.80 -2.08
CA ALA A 133 -9.07 1.15 -2.09
C ALA A 133 -9.18 -0.38 -1.95
N PHE A 134 -10.06 -0.84 -1.08
CA PHE A 134 -10.27 -2.28 -0.87
C PHE A 134 -10.82 -2.95 -2.13
N TYR A 135 -11.85 -2.36 -2.73
CA TYR A 135 -12.43 -2.90 -3.97
C TYR A 135 -11.42 -2.91 -5.11
N LYS A 136 -10.64 -1.84 -5.25
CA LYS A 136 -9.60 -1.75 -6.28
C LYS A 136 -8.52 -2.83 -6.13
N ASN A 137 -8.10 -3.10 -4.90
CA ASN A 137 -7.00 -4.03 -4.64
C ASN A 137 -7.45 -5.48 -4.51
N VAL A 138 -8.66 -5.73 -4.04
CA VAL A 138 -9.16 -7.08 -3.71
C VAL A 138 -10.20 -7.57 -4.71
N GLY A 139 -10.98 -6.65 -5.32
CA GLY A 139 -12.03 -7.00 -6.28
C GLY A 139 -13.37 -7.32 -5.64
N GLU A 140 -13.51 -7.13 -4.33
CA GLU A 140 -14.79 -7.28 -3.62
C GLU A 140 -14.87 -6.29 -2.46
N THR A 141 -16.06 -6.15 -1.86
CA THR A 141 -16.24 -5.26 -0.71
C THR A 141 -15.64 -5.85 0.56
N PRO A 142 -15.27 -5.02 1.54
CA PRO A 142 -14.78 -5.52 2.83
C PRO A 142 -15.76 -6.48 3.51
N ASN A 143 -17.05 -6.17 3.52
CA ASN A 143 -18.08 -7.04 4.08
C ASN A 143 -18.20 -8.35 3.33
N GLY A 144 -18.19 -8.31 2.01
CA GLY A 144 -18.22 -9.51 1.17
C GLY A 144 -17.02 -10.40 1.40
N TYR A 145 -15.85 -9.81 1.49
CA TYR A 145 -14.60 -10.51 1.80
C TYR A 145 -14.66 -11.23 3.15
N ARG A 146 -15.07 -10.51 4.19
CA ARG A 146 -15.20 -11.07 5.55
C ARG A 146 -16.18 -12.23 5.58
N LYS A 147 -17.36 -12.05 5.00
CA LYS A 147 -18.41 -13.06 4.95
C LYS A 147 -17.96 -14.32 4.22
N ARG A 148 -17.33 -14.16 3.06
CA ARG A 148 -16.82 -15.27 2.25
C ARG A 148 -15.78 -16.09 3.01
N HIS A 149 -14.88 -15.46 3.72
CA HIS A 149 -13.87 -16.15 4.52
C HIS A 149 -14.46 -16.82 5.75
N ALA A 150 -15.45 -16.22 6.39
CA ALA A 150 -16.16 -16.86 7.51
C ALA A 150 -16.89 -18.14 7.07
N GLU A 151 -17.50 -18.13 5.89
CA GLU A 151 -18.16 -19.30 5.30
C GLU A 151 -17.17 -20.42 4.97
N LYS A 152 -15.99 -20.07 4.45
CA LYS A 152 -14.91 -21.03 4.18
C LYS A 152 -14.41 -21.70 5.46
N GLU A 153 -14.20 -20.93 6.52
CA GLU A 153 -13.78 -21.44 7.82
C GLU A 153 -14.82 -22.38 8.42
N ALA A 154 -16.11 -22.04 8.31
CA ALA A 154 -17.20 -22.89 8.77
C ALA A 154 -17.26 -24.23 8.03
N LYS A 155 -16.94 -24.25 6.72
CA LYS A 155 -16.93 -25.49 5.92
C LYS A 155 -15.75 -26.40 6.21
N LYS A 156 -14.66 -25.87 6.78
CA LYS A 156 -13.47 -26.66 7.15
C LYS A 156 -13.61 -27.39 8.48
N LYS A 157 -14.65 -27.06 9.24
CA LYS A 157 -14.98 -27.76 10.49
C LYS A 157 -16.04 -28.82 10.21
#